data_1dc12276c50ac68f55377071d71bea1b
#
_entry.id   1dc12276c50ac68f55377071d71bea1b
#
_cell.length_a   1.000
_cell.length_b   1.000
_cell.length_c   1.000
_cell.angle_alpha   90.00
_cell.angle_beta   90.00
_cell.angle_gamma   90.00
#
_symmetry.space_group_name_H-M   'P 1'
#
loop_
_entity.id
_entity.type
_entity.pdbx_description
1 polymer ?
#
loop_
_entity_poly.entity_id
_entity_poly.type
_entity_poly.pdbx_seq_one_letter_code
_entity_poly.pdbx_strand_id
1 'polypeptide(L)'
;MRSFDTLLLAALAASPALARQIPSNVQSLYNSIRAQGQCKNILKGGFYSQEGDSKNFSYCGDHLNDYRIMYLQGTNGNLVNMDIDCDGALGTGDGSCDSSQDTQSETSFKDTVASYKKGIKDLNAYVHSFVVLGNEGSKSGYVTFDPQSVGVEPLSIVAVVCGNQMFYGVWGDTNGDDGPPLVGEVSDSLGRACYGNAVNGNAAHDPNDVLYIAFTGQDAVPGANGANWAASSFSAFESSLGALGDQLVARIGSSGGSTPPPPPPPPTNCSWEGHCAGASCGSDDDCSDDLTCNSGKCGSGGSTSPPPPPPTSCSWEGHCAGASCKSDDDCSDDLACISKVCAVDPDN
;
A
#
# COMPACT_ATOMS: atom_id res chain seq x y z
N MET A 1 -27.77 -56.27 10.65
CA MET A 1 -27.77 -55.03 9.88
C MET A 1 -26.80 -54.09 10.57
N ARG A 2 -25.64 -53.85 9.96
CA ARG A 2 -24.63 -52.89 10.48
C ARG A 2 -24.66 -51.69 9.56
N SER A 3 -25.05 -50.55 10.12
CA SER A 3 -25.09 -49.24 9.43
C SER A 3 -23.63 -48.76 9.27
N PHE A 4 -23.22 -48.47 8.05
CA PHE A 4 -21.95 -47.82 7.76
C PHE A 4 -22.21 -46.31 7.72
N ASP A 5 -21.76 -45.58 8.71
CA ASP A 5 -21.70 -44.12 8.69
C ASP A 5 -20.53 -43.72 7.80
N THR A 6 -20.89 -43.13 6.66
CA THR A 6 -19.90 -42.54 5.72
C THR A 6 -19.58 -41.13 6.19
N LEU A 7 -18.41 -40.94 6.86
CA LEU A 7 -17.87 -39.64 7.13
C LEU A 7 -17.43 -39.02 5.79
N LEU A 8 -18.14 -37.98 5.36
CA LEU A 8 -17.73 -37.10 4.24
C LEU A 8 -16.61 -36.17 4.77
N LEU A 9 -15.35 -36.48 4.48
CA LEU A 9 -14.25 -35.52 4.63
C LEU A 9 -14.40 -34.45 3.54
N ALA A 10 -14.84 -33.26 3.91
CA ALA A 10 -14.72 -32.09 3.08
C ALA A 10 -13.23 -31.69 3.02
N ALA A 11 -12.55 -32.04 1.93
CA ALA A 11 -11.24 -31.49 1.63
C ALA A 11 -11.42 -29.99 1.33
N LEU A 12 -10.97 -29.11 2.22
CA LEU A 12 -10.73 -27.71 1.89
C LEU A 12 -9.61 -27.71 0.85
N ALA A 13 -9.96 -27.55 -0.40
CA ALA A 13 -8.99 -27.20 -1.44
C ALA A 13 -8.48 -25.80 -1.11
N ALA A 14 -7.24 -25.69 -0.65
CA ALA A 14 -6.52 -24.42 -0.65
C ALA A 14 -6.46 -23.97 -2.11
N SER A 15 -7.20 -22.92 -2.46
CA SER A 15 -7.06 -22.29 -3.75
C SER A 15 -5.62 -21.78 -3.88
N PRO A 16 -4.92 -22.09 -4.98
CA PRO A 16 -3.63 -21.46 -5.22
C PRO A 16 -3.82 -19.94 -5.22
N ALA A 17 -2.83 -19.20 -4.70
CA ALA A 17 -2.84 -17.74 -4.83
C ALA A 17 -3.00 -17.43 -6.31
N LEU A 18 -4.16 -16.86 -6.67
CA LEU A 18 -4.40 -16.45 -8.04
C LEU A 18 -3.51 -15.22 -8.26
N ALA A 19 -2.42 -15.41 -8.98
CA ALA A 19 -1.62 -14.32 -9.51
C ALA A 19 -2.57 -13.30 -10.15
N ARG A 20 -2.48 -12.03 -9.71
CA ARG A 20 -3.31 -10.97 -10.28
C ARG A 20 -2.88 -10.69 -11.70
N GLN A 21 -3.84 -10.59 -12.60
CA GLN A 21 -3.56 -9.99 -13.89
C GLN A 21 -3.18 -8.52 -13.67
N ILE A 22 -2.20 -8.04 -14.44
CA ILE A 22 -1.78 -6.65 -14.36
C ILE A 22 -2.95 -5.75 -14.79
N PRO A 23 -3.49 -4.86 -13.94
CA PRO A 23 -4.52 -3.91 -14.33
C PRO A 23 -4.05 -3.01 -15.47
N SER A 24 -4.96 -2.62 -16.36
CA SER A 24 -4.63 -1.85 -17.57
C SER A 24 -3.94 -0.51 -17.29
N ASN A 25 -4.28 0.16 -16.19
CA ASN A 25 -3.62 1.39 -15.74
C ASN A 25 -2.16 1.12 -15.29
N VAL A 26 -1.90 0.04 -14.57
CA VAL A 26 -0.54 -0.37 -14.19
C VAL A 26 0.26 -0.81 -15.42
N GLN A 27 -0.35 -1.55 -16.34
CA GLN A 27 0.30 -1.92 -17.61
C GLN A 27 0.68 -0.68 -18.44
N SER A 28 -0.19 0.33 -18.45
CA SER A 28 0.08 1.61 -19.12
C SER A 28 1.24 2.36 -18.45
N LEU A 29 1.27 2.39 -17.10
CA LEU A 29 2.37 2.97 -16.33
C LEU A 29 3.68 2.24 -16.61
N TYR A 30 3.69 0.90 -16.56
CA TYR A 30 4.86 0.07 -16.88
C TYR A 30 5.45 0.40 -18.25
N ASN A 31 4.58 0.47 -19.29
CA ASN A 31 4.99 0.80 -20.63
C ASN A 31 5.52 2.24 -20.75
N SER A 32 4.91 3.19 -20.06
CA SER A 32 5.33 4.60 -20.10
C SER A 32 6.68 4.82 -19.40
N ILE A 33 6.90 4.17 -18.25
CA ILE A 33 8.18 4.20 -17.54
C ILE A 33 9.29 3.65 -18.42
N ARG A 34 9.08 2.52 -19.07
CA ARG A 34 10.07 1.97 -20.01
C ARG A 34 10.32 2.86 -21.22
N ALA A 35 9.28 3.43 -21.79
CA ALA A 35 9.36 4.29 -22.97
C ALA A 35 10.08 5.63 -22.70
N GLN A 36 10.00 6.16 -21.48
CA GLN A 36 10.70 7.42 -21.13
C GLN A 36 12.22 7.27 -21.01
N GLY A 37 12.72 6.04 -20.90
CA GLY A 37 14.14 5.73 -20.81
C GLY A 37 14.76 5.91 -19.44
N GLN A 38 14.45 6.96 -18.73
CA GLN A 38 14.87 7.27 -17.36
C GLN A 38 13.85 8.22 -16.72
N CYS A 39 13.64 8.13 -15.42
CA CYS A 39 12.76 9.04 -14.70
C CYS A 39 13.32 10.48 -14.73
N LYS A 40 12.40 11.44 -14.78
CA LYS A 40 12.72 12.89 -14.83
C LYS A 40 12.95 13.46 -13.44
N ASN A 41 12.18 12.97 -12.47
CA ASN A 41 12.33 13.32 -11.06
C ASN A 41 13.10 12.23 -10.33
N ILE A 42 14.43 12.25 -10.43
CA ILE A 42 15.32 11.34 -9.70
C ILE A 42 15.37 11.79 -8.24
N LEU A 43 14.80 11.02 -7.34
CA LEU A 43 14.86 11.27 -5.90
C LEU A 43 16.27 10.97 -5.37
N LYS A 44 16.80 9.83 -5.78
CA LYS A 44 18.17 9.42 -5.53
C LYS A 44 18.61 8.42 -6.59
N GLY A 45 19.78 8.62 -7.15
CA GLY A 45 20.42 7.71 -8.11
C GLY A 45 21.76 7.20 -7.62
N GLY A 46 22.37 6.30 -8.38
CA GLY A 46 23.69 5.75 -8.09
C GLY A 46 23.64 4.38 -7.42
N PHE A 47 22.53 3.68 -7.57
CA PHE A 47 22.35 2.31 -7.09
C PHE A 47 22.70 1.29 -8.17
N TYR A 48 22.95 0.07 -7.73
CA TYR A 48 23.08 -1.11 -8.56
C TYR A 48 21.77 -1.91 -8.53
N SER A 49 21.47 -2.67 -9.57
CA SER A 49 20.40 -3.67 -9.57
C SER A 49 20.93 -5.03 -9.09
N GLN A 50 22.17 -5.34 -9.41
CA GLN A 50 22.89 -6.53 -8.92
C GLN A 50 24.37 -6.23 -8.72
N GLU A 51 25.07 -7.06 -7.95
CA GLU A 51 26.50 -6.94 -7.79
C GLU A 51 27.25 -7.01 -9.12
N GLY A 52 28.18 -6.06 -9.32
CA GLY A 52 28.96 -5.98 -10.56
C GLY A 52 28.34 -5.20 -11.71
N ASP A 53 27.09 -4.75 -11.55
CA ASP A 53 26.43 -3.85 -12.50
C ASP A 53 26.97 -2.43 -12.47
N SER A 54 26.42 -1.58 -13.34
CA SER A 54 26.66 -0.13 -13.32
C SER A 54 25.68 0.57 -12.37
N LYS A 55 26.13 1.69 -11.76
CA LYS A 55 25.31 2.56 -10.87
C LYS A 55 24.23 3.33 -11.63
N ASN A 56 23.38 2.63 -12.37
CA ASN A 56 22.42 3.21 -13.32
C ASN A 56 20.98 3.19 -12.83
N PHE A 57 20.73 2.80 -11.57
CA PHE A 57 19.40 2.64 -11.00
C PHE A 57 19.11 3.74 -10.00
N SER A 58 17.83 4.06 -9.87
CA SER A 58 17.34 5.21 -9.12
C SER A 58 15.97 4.95 -8.48
N TYR A 59 15.75 5.59 -7.34
CA TYR A 59 14.42 5.87 -6.82
C TYR A 59 13.84 7.07 -7.57
N CYS A 60 12.63 6.94 -8.08
CA CYS A 60 11.98 7.85 -9.01
C CYS A 60 10.69 8.42 -8.42
N GLY A 61 10.50 9.72 -8.54
CA GLY A 61 9.38 10.46 -7.96
C GLY A 61 8.50 11.17 -8.99
N ASP A 62 8.54 10.78 -10.28
CA ASP A 62 7.74 11.45 -11.33
C ASP A 62 6.24 11.48 -10.99
N HIS A 63 5.75 10.52 -10.20
CA HIS A 63 4.35 10.34 -9.85
C HIS A 63 4.04 10.50 -8.35
N LEU A 64 4.88 11.20 -7.59
CA LEU A 64 4.63 11.49 -6.18
C LEU A 64 3.37 12.35 -5.97
N ASN A 65 3.13 13.31 -6.85
CA ASN A 65 2.05 14.29 -6.68
C ASN A 65 0.72 13.86 -7.32
N ASP A 66 0.76 13.11 -8.43
CA ASP A 66 -0.43 12.72 -9.18
C ASP A 66 -1.00 11.36 -8.75
N TYR A 67 -0.14 10.38 -8.53
CA TYR A 67 -0.57 9.03 -8.13
C TYR A 67 -0.16 8.66 -6.70
N ARG A 68 0.64 9.49 -6.05
CA ARG A 68 1.21 9.24 -4.72
C ARG A 68 2.01 7.93 -4.69
N ILE A 69 2.89 7.78 -5.67
CA ILE A 69 3.79 6.63 -5.78
C ILE A 69 5.25 7.07 -5.98
N MET A 70 6.15 6.27 -5.44
CA MET A 70 7.56 6.17 -5.77
C MET A 70 7.79 4.87 -6.53
N TYR A 71 8.73 4.83 -7.47
CA TYR A 71 9.06 3.60 -8.19
C TYR A 71 10.57 3.49 -8.45
N LEU A 72 11.03 2.29 -8.81
CA LEU A 72 12.42 2.03 -9.17
C LEU A 72 12.58 1.98 -10.69
N GLN A 73 13.64 2.59 -11.21
CA GLN A 73 13.98 2.56 -12.63
C GLN A 73 15.48 2.66 -12.86
N GLY A 74 15.96 1.91 -13.88
CA GLY A 74 17.27 2.09 -14.47
C GLY A 74 17.27 3.09 -15.63
N THR A 75 18.40 3.17 -16.34
CA THR A 75 18.56 3.96 -17.57
C THR A 75 18.19 3.13 -18.81
N ASN A 76 17.99 3.81 -19.96
CA ASN A 76 17.70 3.18 -21.26
C ASN A 76 16.43 2.33 -21.30
N GLY A 77 15.44 2.65 -20.48
CA GLY A 77 14.18 1.92 -20.41
C GLY A 77 14.25 0.61 -19.60
N ASN A 78 15.37 0.35 -18.95
CA ASN A 78 15.46 -0.75 -17.99
C ASN A 78 14.64 -0.42 -16.74
N LEU A 79 14.01 -1.45 -16.19
CA LEU A 79 13.48 -1.46 -14.84
C LEU A 79 14.55 -2.01 -13.89
N VAL A 80 14.20 -2.86 -12.94
CA VAL A 80 15.15 -3.44 -11.97
C VAL A 80 15.08 -4.97 -12.07
N ASN A 81 16.10 -5.68 -11.61
CA ASN A 81 16.09 -7.15 -11.45
C ASN A 81 15.23 -7.56 -10.24
N MET A 82 15.32 -8.82 -9.83
CA MET A 82 14.74 -9.28 -8.56
C MET A 82 15.74 -10.20 -7.85
N ASP A 83 16.35 -9.70 -6.80
CA ASP A 83 17.16 -10.48 -5.86
C ASP A 83 16.28 -10.99 -4.70
N ILE A 84 16.77 -12.01 -4.00
CA ILE A 84 16.03 -12.70 -2.96
C ILE A 84 16.61 -12.36 -1.61
N ASP A 85 15.79 -11.70 -0.81
CA ASP A 85 16.03 -11.44 0.60
C ASP A 85 15.46 -12.58 1.45
N CYS A 86 16.31 -13.09 2.34
CA CYS A 86 16.01 -14.17 3.25
C CYS A 86 15.99 -13.73 4.72
N ASP A 87 15.78 -12.46 4.98
CA ASP A 87 15.82 -11.90 6.33
C ASP A 87 14.56 -12.18 7.16
N GLY A 88 14.68 -11.98 8.47
CA GLY A 88 13.58 -12.07 9.42
C GLY A 88 13.45 -13.42 10.14
N ALA A 89 12.27 -13.66 10.69
CA ALA A 89 12.00 -14.83 11.52
C ALA A 89 11.66 -16.07 10.68
N LEU A 90 12.64 -16.64 9.97
CA LEU A 90 12.43 -17.71 8.98
C LEU A 90 11.80 -18.98 9.56
N GLY A 91 12.13 -19.36 10.79
CA GLY A 91 11.66 -20.62 11.37
C GLY A 91 12.17 -21.83 10.58
N THR A 92 11.29 -22.84 10.40
CA THR A 92 11.55 -23.99 9.52
C THR A 92 10.90 -23.71 8.17
N GLY A 93 11.72 -23.28 7.19
CA GLY A 93 11.29 -23.09 5.80
C GLY A 93 11.44 -24.37 4.96
N ASP A 94 11.37 -24.23 3.65
CA ASP A 94 11.56 -25.32 2.69
C ASP A 94 13.03 -25.45 2.20
N GLY A 95 13.93 -24.67 2.78
CA GLY A 95 15.36 -24.72 2.49
C GLY A 95 15.82 -23.79 1.36
N SER A 96 14.94 -23.00 0.75
CA SER A 96 15.32 -22.07 -0.33
C SER A 96 16.26 -20.96 0.14
N CYS A 97 16.23 -20.62 1.41
CA CYS A 97 17.15 -19.65 2.04
C CYS A 97 18.35 -20.29 2.75
N ASP A 98 18.43 -21.62 2.89
CA ASP A 98 19.47 -22.29 3.71
C ASP A 98 20.90 -22.03 3.27
N SER A 99 21.11 -21.68 2.00
CA SER A 99 22.42 -21.41 1.40
C SER A 99 22.69 -19.93 1.18
N SER A 100 21.75 -19.05 1.49
CA SER A 100 21.98 -17.59 1.43
C SER A 100 23.12 -17.22 2.38
N GLN A 101 24.08 -16.42 1.88
CA GLN A 101 25.20 -15.93 2.67
C GLN A 101 24.94 -14.56 3.28
N ASP A 102 23.82 -13.95 2.92
CA ASP A 102 23.38 -12.61 3.35
C ASP A 102 21.99 -12.70 4.00
N THR A 103 21.89 -13.53 5.03
CA THR A 103 20.65 -13.71 5.79
C THR A 103 20.81 -13.13 7.19
N GLN A 104 19.96 -12.17 7.53
CA GLN A 104 19.89 -11.58 8.85
C GLN A 104 18.69 -12.15 9.61
N SER A 105 18.81 -12.28 10.94
CA SER A 105 17.79 -12.91 11.76
C SER A 105 16.58 -12.01 12.04
N GLU A 106 16.58 -10.80 11.53
CA GLU A 106 15.52 -9.82 11.74
C GLU A 106 15.44 -8.81 10.59
N THR A 107 14.22 -8.32 10.30
CA THR A 107 13.99 -7.24 9.35
C THR A 107 14.03 -5.88 10.03
N SER A 108 14.22 -4.82 9.25
CA SER A 108 14.28 -3.43 9.74
C SER A 108 13.02 -3.01 10.52
N PHE A 109 11.85 -3.59 10.23
CA PHE A 109 10.59 -3.21 10.87
C PHE A 109 10.05 -4.24 11.87
N LYS A 110 10.91 -5.11 12.36
CA LYS A 110 10.61 -6.12 13.39
C LYS A 110 9.82 -5.54 14.57
N ASP A 111 10.28 -4.43 15.15
CA ASP A 111 9.64 -3.84 16.33
C ASP A 111 8.23 -3.30 16.00
N THR A 112 8.03 -2.75 14.81
CA THR A 112 6.71 -2.32 14.32
C THR A 112 5.78 -3.51 14.17
N VAL A 113 6.25 -4.60 13.53
CA VAL A 113 5.48 -5.85 13.37
C VAL A 113 5.13 -6.45 14.74
N ALA A 114 6.09 -6.52 15.66
CA ALA A 114 5.87 -7.02 17.02
C ALA A 114 4.85 -6.18 17.80
N SER A 115 4.84 -4.84 17.58
CA SER A 115 3.92 -3.92 18.24
C SER A 115 2.45 -4.16 17.86
N TYR A 116 2.19 -4.77 16.70
CA TYR A 116 0.84 -5.13 16.26
C TYR A 116 0.19 -6.24 17.09
N LYS A 117 0.98 -6.99 17.86
CA LYS A 117 0.49 -8.07 18.79
C LYS A 117 -0.34 -9.14 18.07
N LYS A 118 0.04 -9.50 16.84
CA LYS A 118 -0.64 -10.50 16.02
C LYS A 118 -0.06 -11.91 16.15
N GLY A 119 0.77 -12.16 17.15
CA GLY A 119 1.33 -13.49 17.42
C GLY A 119 2.66 -13.76 16.70
N ILE A 120 3.13 -12.83 15.87
CA ILE A 120 4.46 -12.86 15.25
C ILE A 120 5.35 -11.77 15.85
N LYS A 121 6.65 -11.96 15.79
CA LYS A 121 7.64 -11.00 16.29
C LYS A 121 8.30 -10.24 15.15
N ASP A 122 8.29 -10.79 13.95
CA ASP A 122 8.93 -10.26 12.77
C ASP A 122 8.31 -10.87 11.50
N LEU A 123 8.65 -10.31 10.34
CA LEU A 123 8.34 -10.90 9.05
C LEU A 123 9.09 -12.23 8.86
N ASN A 124 8.61 -13.04 7.94
CA ASN A 124 9.21 -14.32 7.56
C ASN A 124 9.26 -14.39 6.03
N ALA A 125 10.45 -14.40 5.45
CA ALA A 125 10.66 -14.38 4.01
C ALA A 125 9.97 -15.53 3.27
N TYR A 126 9.73 -16.68 3.91
CA TYR A 126 8.99 -17.80 3.31
C TYR A 126 7.48 -17.59 3.23
N VAL A 127 6.95 -16.58 3.94
CA VAL A 127 5.49 -16.41 4.14
C VAL A 127 5.01 -15.01 3.76
N HIS A 128 5.70 -13.99 4.25
CA HIS A 128 5.30 -12.61 4.08
C HIS A 128 5.89 -12.04 2.80
N SER A 129 5.02 -11.58 1.89
CA SER A 129 5.48 -10.84 0.73
C SER A 129 5.99 -9.46 1.18
N PHE A 130 7.28 -9.25 1.11
CA PHE A 130 7.86 -7.96 1.36
C PHE A 130 8.90 -7.58 0.30
N VAL A 131 9.19 -6.28 0.24
CA VAL A 131 10.15 -5.65 -0.65
C VAL A 131 11.15 -4.90 0.21
N VAL A 132 12.43 -4.96 -0.17
CA VAL A 132 13.50 -4.18 0.44
C VAL A 132 13.57 -2.83 -0.27
N LEU A 133 13.37 -1.76 0.46
CA LEU A 133 13.50 -0.39 -0.03
C LEU A 133 14.30 0.45 0.96
N GLY A 134 15.03 1.42 0.42
CA GLY A 134 15.95 2.22 1.22
C GLY A 134 17.34 1.59 1.28
N ASN A 135 18.31 2.43 1.62
CA ASN A 135 19.70 2.05 1.78
C ASN A 135 20.27 2.87 2.92
N GLU A 136 20.69 2.23 3.97
CA GLU A 136 21.22 2.85 5.19
C GLU A 136 22.69 2.51 5.35
N GLY A 137 23.48 3.44 5.89
CA GLY A 137 24.87 3.17 6.20
C GLY A 137 25.70 4.42 6.38
N SER A 138 26.93 4.19 6.86
CA SER A 138 27.93 5.23 7.13
C SER A 138 29.23 5.02 6.37
N LYS A 139 29.36 3.94 5.61
CA LYS A 139 30.54 3.58 4.84
C LYS A 139 30.85 4.64 3.79
N SER A 140 32.09 5.07 3.71
CA SER A 140 32.51 6.11 2.76
C SER A 140 32.20 5.70 1.32
N GLY A 141 31.42 6.54 0.62
CA GLY A 141 31.01 6.31 -0.77
C GLY A 141 29.79 5.41 -0.96
N TYR A 142 29.20 4.89 0.12
CA TYR A 142 27.91 4.23 0.07
C TYR A 142 26.79 5.25 -0.19
N VAL A 143 25.87 4.91 -1.09
CA VAL A 143 24.74 5.79 -1.44
C VAL A 143 23.55 5.40 -0.57
N THR A 144 23.06 6.35 0.21
CA THR A 144 21.92 6.15 1.09
C THR A 144 20.66 6.81 0.53
N PHE A 145 19.50 6.22 0.83
CA PHE A 145 18.19 6.79 0.57
C PHE A 145 17.18 6.29 1.61
N ASP A 146 16.44 7.21 2.20
CA ASP A 146 15.33 6.91 3.10
C ASP A 146 14.00 7.15 2.39
N PRO A 147 13.19 6.10 2.10
CA PRO A 147 11.87 6.23 1.50
C PRO A 147 10.88 7.07 2.30
N GLN A 148 11.04 7.19 3.62
CA GLN A 148 10.18 8.04 4.46
C GLN A 148 10.33 9.52 4.10
N SER A 149 11.50 9.93 3.57
CA SER A 149 11.73 11.31 3.12
C SER A 149 10.77 11.77 2.02
N VAL A 150 10.11 10.85 1.35
CA VAL A 150 9.12 11.10 0.30
C VAL A 150 7.74 10.55 0.65
N GLY A 151 7.54 10.16 1.91
CA GLY A 151 6.24 9.73 2.45
C GLY A 151 5.90 8.25 2.22
N VAL A 152 6.85 7.40 1.83
CA VAL A 152 6.66 5.95 1.93
C VAL A 152 6.87 5.56 3.39
N GLU A 153 5.87 5.03 4.03
CA GLU A 153 5.93 4.67 5.45
C GLU A 153 6.37 3.22 5.64
N PRO A 154 7.01 2.87 6.78
CA PRO A 154 7.26 1.48 7.13
C PRO A 154 6.03 0.60 6.95
N LEU A 155 6.19 -0.54 6.32
CA LEU A 155 5.12 -1.49 5.98
C LEU A 155 4.05 -0.94 4.99
N SER A 156 4.33 0.16 4.27
CA SER A 156 3.48 0.59 3.14
C SER A 156 3.37 -0.49 2.09
N ILE A 157 2.20 -0.59 1.45
CA ILE A 157 2.00 -1.48 0.31
C ILE A 157 2.96 -1.12 -0.83
N VAL A 158 3.53 -2.15 -1.42
CA VAL A 158 4.30 -2.11 -2.67
C VAL A 158 3.64 -3.05 -3.67
N ALA A 159 3.33 -2.55 -4.86
CA ALA A 159 2.92 -3.40 -5.98
C ALA A 159 4.16 -3.78 -6.80
N VAL A 160 4.32 -5.07 -7.07
CA VAL A 160 5.44 -5.62 -7.85
C VAL A 160 4.90 -6.27 -9.12
N VAL A 161 5.34 -5.77 -10.27
CA VAL A 161 5.01 -6.32 -11.59
C VAL A 161 6.17 -7.17 -12.07
N CYS A 162 5.97 -8.47 -12.16
CA CYS A 162 6.98 -9.47 -12.52
C CYS A 162 6.34 -10.62 -13.32
N GLY A 163 7.05 -11.23 -14.24
CA GLY A 163 6.59 -12.44 -14.95
C GLY A 163 5.20 -12.33 -15.58
N ASN A 164 4.80 -11.16 -16.07
CA ASN A 164 3.44 -10.85 -16.57
C ASN A 164 2.32 -10.92 -15.53
N GLN A 165 2.64 -10.79 -14.26
CA GLN A 165 1.73 -10.84 -13.13
C GLN A 165 1.99 -9.64 -12.22
N MET A 166 1.08 -9.41 -11.29
CA MET A 166 1.25 -8.40 -10.24
C MET A 166 0.98 -9.01 -8.87
N PHE A 167 1.80 -8.66 -7.90
CA PHE A 167 1.64 -9.06 -6.50
C PHE A 167 1.72 -7.84 -5.60
N TYR A 168 1.14 -7.96 -4.42
CA TYR A 168 1.31 -6.99 -3.35
C TYR A 168 2.27 -7.53 -2.30
N GLY A 169 3.16 -6.66 -1.86
CA GLY A 169 3.99 -6.85 -0.67
C GLY A 169 3.93 -5.61 0.20
N VAL A 170 4.67 -5.62 1.28
CA VAL A 170 4.89 -4.44 2.11
C VAL A 170 6.37 -4.02 2.02
N TRP A 171 6.69 -2.74 2.22
CA TRP A 171 8.07 -2.36 2.49
C TRP A 171 8.47 -2.97 3.84
N GLY A 172 9.18 -4.08 3.81
CA GLY A 172 9.46 -4.90 5.00
C GLY A 172 10.87 -4.80 5.49
N ASP A 173 11.82 -4.40 4.63
CA ASP A 173 13.23 -4.32 5.00
C ASP A 173 13.98 -3.20 4.27
N THR A 174 15.22 -2.93 4.71
CA THR A 174 16.10 -1.87 4.22
C THR A 174 17.53 -2.39 4.11
N ASN A 175 18.21 -2.10 2.99
CA ASN A 175 19.60 -2.51 2.78
C ASN A 175 20.59 -1.77 3.69
N GLY A 176 21.50 -2.53 4.32
CA GLY A 176 22.66 -2.03 5.03
C GLY A 176 23.85 -1.67 4.12
N ASP A 177 24.99 -1.28 4.71
CA ASP A 177 26.21 -0.92 3.97
C ASP A 177 27.30 -2.02 4.00
N ASP A 178 26.95 -3.25 4.28
CA ASP A 178 27.80 -4.43 4.24
C ASP A 178 28.16 -4.84 2.81
N GLY A 179 27.24 -4.62 1.84
CA GLY A 179 27.42 -4.78 0.40
C GLY A 179 27.47 -3.47 -0.38
N PRO A 180 27.29 -3.51 -1.71
CA PRO A 180 27.04 -2.34 -2.53
C PRO A 180 25.61 -1.82 -2.30
N PRO A 181 25.30 -0.52 -2.61
CA PRO A 181 23.94 -0.01 -2.50
C PRO A 181 23.05 -0.61 -3.59
N LEU A 182 22.32 -1.67 -3.26
CA LEU A 182 21.43 -2.40 -4.16
C LEU A 182 20.00 -1.86 -4.11
N VAL A 183 19.25 -2.15 -5.17
CA VAL A 183 17.78 -2.02 -5.26
C VAL A 183 17.22 -3.21 -6.04
N GLY A 184 16.01 -3.65 -5.71
CA GLY A 184 15.34 -4.73 -6.43
C GLY A 184 15.31 -6.05 -5.68
N GLU A 185 15.25 -6.02 -4.36
CA GLU A 185 15.17 -7.21 -3.52
C GLU A 185 13.77 -7.43 -2.96
N VAL A 186 13.41 -8.70 -2.83
CA VAL A 186 12.12 -9.14 -2.28
C VAL A 186 12.30 -10.39 -1.43
N SER A 187 11.34 -10.64 -0.53
CA SER A 187 11.26 -11.90 0.21
C SER A 187 11.27 -13.13 -0.71
N ASP A 188 11.83 -14.24 -0.25
CA ASP A 188 11.84 -15.52 -0.99
C ASP A 188 10.44 -15.90 -1.48
N SER A 189 9.41 -15.76 -0.65
CA SER A 189 8.03 -16.08 -1.01
C SER A 189 7.49 -15.24 -2.18
N LEU A 190 7.83 -13.97 -2.24
CA LEU A 190 7.42 -13.08 -3.34
C LEU A 190 8.21 -13.38 -4.61
N GLY A 191 9.52 -13.56 -4.51
CA GLY A 191 10.37 -13.95 -5.65
C GLY A 191 9.90 -15.26 -6.29
N ARG A 192 9.59 -16.25 -5.46
CA ARG A 192 9.08 -17.55 -5.94
C ARG A 192 7.65 -17.48 -6.49
N ALA A 193 6.83 -16.55 -6.01
CA ALA A 193 5.53 -16.30 -6.63
C ALA A 193 5.68 -15.74 -8.06
N CYS A 194 6.70 -14.90 -8.31
CA CYS A 194 7.02 -14.36 -9.62
C CYS A 194 7.64 -15.39 -10.58
N TYR A 195 8.64 -16.15 -10.10
CA TYR A 195 9.52 -16.94 -10.97
C TYR A 195 9.67 -18.41 -10.57
N GLY A 196 8.90 -18.87 -9.60
CA GLY A 196 8.93 -20.26 -9.13
C GLY A 196 10.27 -20.63 -8.52
N ASN A 197 10.69 -21.90 -8.75
CA ASN A 197 11.95 -22.41 -8.23
C ASN A 197 13.19 -21.97 -9.02
N ALA A 198 13.04 -21.05 -9.96
CA ALA A 198 14.18 -20.46 -10.68
C ALA A 198 14.96 -19.47 -9.79
N VAL A 199 14.34 -18.97 -8.73
CA VAL A 199 14.95 -18.05 -7.75
C VAL A 199 14.97 -18.68 -6.36
N ASN A 200 15.95 -18.30 -5.56
CA ASN A 200 16.14 -18.69 -4.15
C ASN A 200 17.21 -17.78 -3.53
N GLY A 201 17.55 -17.94 -2.26
CA GLY A 201 18.54 -17.12 -1.55
C GLY A 201 19.95 -17.03 -2.19
N ASN A 202 20.23 -17.74 -3.28
CA ASN A 202 21.48 -17.65 -4.07
C ASN A 202 21.25 -17.54 -5.57
N ALA A 203 20.02 -17.37 -6.03
CA ALA A 203 19.68 -17.30 -7.44
C ALA A 203 18.60 -16.22 -7.65
N ALA A 204 19.00 -15.15 -8.28
CA ALA A 204 18.17 -14.00 -8.63
C ALA A 204 17.47 -14.19 -9.99
N HIS A 205 16.52 -13.30 -10.28
CA HIS A 205 16.05 -13.02 -11.63
C HIS A 205 16.82 -11.82 -12.17
N ASP A 206 17.89 -12.07 -12.93
CA ASP A 206 18.83 -11.05 -13.44
C ASP A 206 18.25 -10.03 -14.43
N PRO A 207 17.26 -10.36 -15.30
CA PRO A 207 16.69 -9.38 -16.23
C PRO A 207 16.10 -8.16 -15.55
N ASN A 208 16.43 -6.97 -16.06
CA ASN A 208 15.95 -5.67 -15.55
C ASN A 208 14.55 -5.35 -16.09
N ASP A 209 13.55 -6.13 -15.72
CA ASP A 209 12.17 -6.05 -16.23
C ASP A 209 11.08 -6.01 -15.13
N VAL A 210 11.48 -5.95 -13.86
CA VAL A 210 10.57 -5.89 -12.71
C VAL A 210 10.28 -4.43 -12.34
N LEU A 211 9.00 -4.09 -12.19
CA LEU A 211 8.57 -2.77 -11.71
C LEU A 211 8.11 -2.84 -10.26
N TYR A 212 8.74 -2.04 -9.42
CA TYR A 212 8.40 -1.85 -8.01
C TYR A 212 7.71 -0.50 -7.85
N ILE A 213 6.49 -0.50 -7.31
CA ILE A 213 5.65 0.69 -7.09
C ILE A 213 5.34 0.79 -5.60
N ALA A 214 5.99 1.68 -4.89
CA ALA A 214 5.73 1.95 -3.47
C ALA A 214 4.72 3.08 -3.33
N PHE A 215 3.67 2.87 -2.55
CA PHE A 215 2.63 3.87 -2.30
C PHE A 215 2.98 4.74 -1.11
N THR A 216 2.75 6.06 -1.23
CA THR A 216 3.05 7.04 -0.19
C THR A 216 1.83 7.36 0.68
N GLY A 217 2.10 7.74 1.92
CA GLY A 217 1.11 8.18 2.91
C GLY A 217 0.68 7.09 3.87
N GLN A 218 0.21 7.50 5.05
CA GLN A 218 -0.26 6.61 6.12
C GLN A 218 -1.39 5.66 5.66
N ASP A 219 -2.18 6.09 4.69
CA ASP A 219 -3.27 5.31 4.10
C ASP A 219 -2.78 4.19 3.15
N ALA A 220 -1.47 4.11 2.90
CA ALA A 220 -0.84 2.99 2.22
C ALA A 220 -0.37 1.87 3.17
N VAL A 221 -0.44 2.10 4.49
CA VAL A 221 -0.02 1.13 5.50
C VAL A 221 -1.21 0.28 5.96
N PRO A 222 -1.15 -1.06 5.87
CA PRO A 222 -2.23 -1.92 6.36
C PRO A 222 -2.51 -1.77 7.87
N GLY A 223 -1.49 -1.40 8.64
CA GLY A 223 -1.55 -1.34 10.09
C GLY A 223 -1.83 -2.71 10.71
N ALA A 224 -2.10 -2.73 12.02
CA ALA A 224 -2.27 -3.98 12.75
C ALA A 224 -3.43 -4.86 12.25
N ASN A 225 -4.48 -4.28 11.66
CA ASN A 225 -5.71 -4.99 11.31
C ASN A 225 -5.95 -5.12 9.79
N GLY A 226 -5.14 -4.49 8.96
CA GLY A 226 -5.33 -4.46 7.50
C GLY A 226 -4.60 -5.56 6.76
N ALA A 227 -3.85 -6.43 7.47
CA ALA A 227 -3.21 -7.61 6.91
C ALA A 227 -3.29 -8.81 7.86
N ASN A 228 -3.20 -10.01 7.30
CA ASN A 228 -3.11 -11.25 8.08
C ASN A 228 -1.66 -11.52 8.49
N TRP A 229 -1.16 -10.73 9.45
CA TRP A 229 0.23 -10.85 9.93
C TRP A 229 0.59 -12.25 10.46
N ALA A 230 -0.38 -13.00 10.98
CA ALA A 230 -0.19 -14.37 11.46
C ALA A 230 -0.43 -15.43 10.36
N ALA A 231 -0.39 -15.05 9.09
CA ALA A 231 -0.53 -15.99 7.99
C ALA A 231 0.51 -17.09 8.06
N SER A 232 0.13 -18.28 7.63
CA SER A 232 1.01 -19.45 7.56
C SER A 232 1.46 -19.78 6.13
N SER A 233 1.12 -18.93 5.16
CA SER A 233 1.51 -19.10 3.76
C SER A 233 1.53 -17.74 3.03
N PHE A 234 2.36 -17.65 1.99
CA PHE A 234 2.39 -16.51 1.07
C PHE A 234 0.99 -16.13 0.58
N SER A 235 0.24 -17.12 0.08
CA SER A 235 -1.10 -16.88 -0.46
C SER A 235 -2.05 -16.22 0.55
N ALA A 236 -2.01 -16.66 1.82
CA ALA A 236 -2.86 -16.11 2.86
C ALA A 236 -2.44 -14.67 3.24
N PHE A 237 -1.15 -14.40 3.27
CA PHE A 237 -0.65 -13.05 3.55
C PHE A 237 -0.92 -12.10 2.38
N GLU A 238 -0.46 -12.44 1.19
CA GLU A 238 -0.58 -11.59 0.00
C GLU A 238 -2.04 -11.28 -0.34
N SER A 239 -2.94 -12.27 -0.25
CA SER A 239 -4.36 -12.05 -0.47
C SER A 239 -4.99 -11.10 0.54
N SER A 240 -4.49 -11.06 1.77
CA SER A 240 -4.97 -10.13 2.80
C SER A 240 -4.62 -8.68 2.50
N LEU A 241 -3.58 -8.42 1.71
CA LEU A 241 -3.19 -7.08 1.24
C LEU A 241 -4.08 -6.60 0.08
N GLY A 242 -4.81 -7.51 -0.57
CA GLY A 242 -5.50 -7.28 -1.84
C GLY A 242 -6.45 -6.09 -1.83
N ALA A 243 -7.32 -5.98 -0.82
CA ALA A 243 -8.30 -4.89 -0.77
C ALA A 243 -7.65 -3.50 -0.71
N LEU A 244 -6.62 -3.33 0.13
CA LEU A 244 -5.88 -2.08 0.22
C LEU A 244 -5.04 -1.85 -1.06
N GLY A 245 -4.35 -2.88 -1.54
CA GLY A 245 -3.53 -2.79 -2.75
C GLY A 245 -4.35 -2.38 -3.98
N ASP A 246 -5.51 -2.99 -4.21
CA ASP A 246 -6.40 -2.65 -5.32
C ASP A 246 -6.90 -1.20 -5.23
N GLN A 247 -7.21 -0.72 -4.02
CA GLN A 247 -7.59 0.68 -3.78
C GLN A 247 -6.43 1.64 -4.10
N LEU A 248 -5.21 1.29 -3.74
CA LEU A 248 -4.02 2.10 -4.01
C LEU A 248 -3.67 2.12 -5.51
N VAL A 249 -3.72 0.96 -6.15
CA VAL A 249 -3.49 0.82 -7.61
C VAL A 249 -4.51 1.61 -8.43
N ALA A 250 -5.74 1.76 -7.95
CA ALA A 250 -6.76 2.58 -8.62
C ALA A 250 -6.39 4.09 -8.71
N ARG A 251 -5.42 4.57 -7.95
CA ARG A 251 -4.90 5.95 -8.06
C ARG A 251 -4.11 6.17 -9.35
N ILE A 252 -3.50 5.12 -9.89
CA ILE A 252 -2.65 5.19 -11.08
C ILE A 252 -3.52 5.50 -12.30
N GLY A 253 -3.20 6.60 -13.01
CA GLY A 253 -3.93 7.00 -14.22
C GLY A 253 -5.25 7.74 -13.96
N SER A 254 -5.68 7.93 -12.71
CA SER A 254 -6.82 8.78 -12.40
C SER A 254 -6.39 10.25 -12.50
N SER A 255 -6.86 10.92 -13.55
CA SER A 255 -6.65 12.36 -13.73
C SER A 255 -7.50 13.14 -12.73
N GLY A 256 -6.89 13.55 -11.66
CA GLY A 256 -7.51 14.38 -10.64
C GLY A 256 -7.13 13.87 -9.25
N GLY A 257 -6.45 14.74 -8.48
CA GLY A 257 -6.20 14.50 -7.07
C GLY A 257 -7.50 14.36 -6.30
N SER A 258 -8.15 13.22 -6.46
CA SER A 258 -9.16 12.78 -5.53
C SER A 258 -8.40 12.53 -4.23
N THR A 259 -8.59 13.40 -3.27
CA THR A 259 -8.31 13.06 -1.87
C THR A 259 -8.84 11.64 -1.67
N PRO A 260 -8.03 10.66 -1.26
CA PRO A 260 -8.56 9.35 -0.92
C PRO A 260 -9.72 9.58 0.05
N PRO A 261 -10.77 8.75 0.02
CA PRO A 261 -11.70 8.75 1.14
C PRO A 261 -10.84 8.60 2.39
N PRO A 262 -11.10 9.38 3.46
CA PRO A 262 -10.34 9.25 4.69
C PRO A 262 -10.28 7.76 5.06
N PRO A 263 -9.14 7.27 5.55
CA PRO A 263 -9.04 5.88 5.99
C PRO A 263 -10.26 5.58 6.84
N PRO A 264 -10.85 4.38 6.72
CA PRO A 264 -11.93 4.02 7.64
C PRO A 264 -11.39 4.30 9.04
N PRO A 265 -12.11 5.03 9.87
CA PRO A 265 -11.63 5.35 11.20
C PRO A 265 -11.17 4.03 11.84
N PRO A 266 -10.04 4.02 12.57
CA PRO A 266 -9.62 2.84 13.30
C PRO A 266 -10.83 2.33 14.06
N PRO A 267 -11.03 0.99 14.19
CA PRO A 267 -12.20 0.47 14.88
C PRO A 267 -12.23 1.13 16.26
N THR A 268 -13.05 2.14 16.39
CA THR A 268 -13.32 2.78 17.66
C THR A 268 -13.85 1.67 18.54
N ASN A 269 -13.23 1.42 19.68
CA ASN A 269 -13.81 0.61 20.73
C ASN A 269 -15.21 1.14 20.94
N CYS A 270 -16.20 0.54 20.30
CA CYS A 270 -17.58 0.91 20.51
C CYS A 270 -18.05 0.35 21.85
N SER A 271 -19.05 0.95 22.44
CA SER A 271 -19.53 0.59 23.78
C SER A 271 -20.19 -0.80 23.84
N TRP A 272 -20.51 -1.40 22.67
CA TRP A 272 -21.17 -2.69 22.57
C TRP A 272 -20.43 -3.62 21.59
N GLU A 273 -19.58 -4.49 22.13
CA GLU A 273 -18.77 -5.42 21.34
C GLU A 273 -19.63 -6.32 20.46
N GLY A 274 -19.26 -6.46 19.18
CA GLY A 274 -20.03 -7.22 18.17
C GLY A 274 -21.08 -6.40 17.41
N HIS A 275 -21.35 -5.17 17.82
CA HIS A 275 -22.33 -4.27 17.22
C HIS A 275 -21.71 -2.98 16.67
N CYS A 276 -20.39 -2.98 16.53
CA CYS A 276 -19.61 -1.86 16.02
C CYS A 276 -19.78 -1.68 14.51
N ALA A 277 -19.16 -0.62 13.96
CA ALA A 277 -19.14 -0.36 12.53
C ALA A 277 -18.70 -1.60 11.72
N GLY A 278 -19.51 -1.97 10.73
CA GLY A 278 -19.31 -3.17 9.89
C GLY A 278 -19.98 -4.45 10.42
N ALA A 279 -20.50 -4.48 11.64
CA ALA A 279 -21.27 -5.61 12.18
C ALA A 279 -22.56 -5.82 11.40
N SER A 280 -23.05 -7.06 11.35
CA SER A 280 -24.35 -7.36 10.72
C SER A 280 -25.49 -6.89 11.59
N CYS A 281 -26.50 -6.26 11.01
CA CYS A 281 -27.67 -5.72 11.69
C CYS A 281 -28.97 -5.99 10.90
N GLY A 282 -30.09 -6.02 11.58
CA GLY A 282 -31.43 -6.06 11.02
C GLY A 282 -32.19 -4.75 11.21
N SER A 283 -31.78 -3.94 12.21
CA SER A 283 -32.34 -2.64 12.55
C SER A 283 -31.25 -1.73 13.14
N ASP A 284 -31.55 -0.45 13.29
CA ASP A 284 -30.63 0.51 13.92
C ASP A 284 -30.33 0.15 15.39
N ASP A 285 -31.29 -0.48 16.06
CA ASP A 285 -31.15 -0.94 17.47
C ASP A 285 -30.11 -2.08 17.62
N ASP A 286 -29.71 -2.71 16.52
CA ASP A 286 -28.63 -3.72 16.50
C ASP A 286 -27.23 -3.09 16.40
N CYS A 287 -27.12 -1.78 16.38
CA CYS A 287 -25.86 -1.07 16.21
C CYS A 287 -25.47 -0.28 17.45
N SER A 288 -24.18 -0.27 17.76
CA SER A 288 -23.62 0.41 18.91
C SER A 288 -23.50 1.92 18.68
N ASP A 289 -23.61 2.68 19.75
CA ASP A 289 -23.42 4.12 19.77
C ASP A 289 -24.37 4.84 18.77
N ASP A 290 -23.88 5.77 17.98
CA ASP A 290 -24.65 6.53 16.99
C ASP A 290 -24.65 5.86 15.59
N LEU A 291 -24.40 4.56 15.51
CA LEU A 291 -24.40 3.82 14.26
C LEU A 291 -25.82 3.43 13.84
N THR A 292 -26.08 3.40 12.53
CA THR A 292 -27.34 2.98 11.94
C THR A 292 -27.14 1.75 11.05
N CYS A 293 -28.19 0.95 10.87
CA CYS A 293 -28.16 -0.25 10.04
C CYS A 293 -28.37 0.08 8.57
N ASN A 294 -27.29 0.16 7.82
CA ASN A 294 -27.30 0.44 6.39
C ASN A 294 -27.01 -0.83 5.59
N SER A 295 -27.97 -1.28 4.78
CA SER A 295 -27.84 -2.48 3.94
C SER A 295 -27.38 -3.72 4.72
N GLY A 296 -27.86 -3.90 5.95
CA GLY A 296 -27.54 -5.05 6.80
C GLY A 296 -26.20 -4.95 7.52
N LYS A 297 -25.59 -3.78 7.57
CA LYS A 297 -24.33 -3.49 8.25
C LYS A 297 -24.45 -2.22 9.09
N CYS A 298 -23.93 -2.25 10.32
CA CYS A 298 -23.80 -1.07 11.18
C CYS A 298 -22.77 -0.11 10.58
N GLY A 299 -23.17 1.13 10.37
CA GLY A 299 -22.30 2.19 9.86
C GLY A 299 -22.73 3.53 10.40
N SER A 300 -21.83 4.52 10.38
CA SER A 300 -22.25 5.91 10.61
C SER A 300 -23.31 6.23 9.55
N GLY A 301 -24.49 6.61 10.01
CA GLY A 301 -25.64 6.93 9.16
C GLY A 301 -25.23 7.98 8.13
N GLY A 302 -24.83 7.52 6.96
CA GLY A 302 -24.79 8.33 5.77
C GLY A 302 -26.21 8.59 5.38
N SER A 303 -26.85 9.56 6.02
CA SER A 303 -28.01 10.21 5.44
C SER A 303 -27.54 10.72 4.08
N THR A 304 -27.91 10.04 3.01
CA THR A 304 -27.94 10.60 1.67
C THR A 304 -29.17 11.53 1.59
N SER A 305 -29.24 12.44 2.53
CA SER A 305 -29.88 13.72 2.27
C SER A 305 -28.88 14.48 1.40
N PRO A 306 -29.29 15.00 0.25
CA PRO A 306 -28.51 16.02 -0.42
C PRO A 306 -28.20 17.07 0.64
N PRO A 307 -26.99 17.71 0.60
CA PRO A 307 -26.67 18.76 1.54
C PRO A 307 -27.88 19.68 1.58
N PRO A 308 -28.36 20.07 2.81
CA PRO A 308 -29.48 20.98 2.89
C PRO A 308 -29.15 22.15 1.96
N PRO A 309 -30.09 22.56 1.09
CA PRO A 309 -29.87 23.76 0.30
C PRO A 309 -29.38 24.81 1.29
N PRO A 310 -28.37 25.63 0.95
CA PRO A 310 -27.88 26.68 1.82
C PRO A 310 -29.09 27.43 2.34
N PRO A 311 -29.13 27.80 3.63
CA PRO A 311 -30.31 28.38 4.24
C PRO A 311 -30.84 29.53 3.35
N THR A 312 -31.97 29.33 2.74
CA THR A 312 -32.62 30.27 1.83
C THR A 312 -33.26 31.45 2.57
N SER A 313 -32.94 31.60 3.88
CA SER A 313 -33.39 32.71 4.71
C SER A 313 -32.20 33.39 5.37
N CYS A 314 -31.50 34.20 4.61
CA CYS A 314 -30.68 35.26 5.16
C CYS A 314 -31.54 36.53 5.27
N SER A 315 -31.08 37.53 6.03
CA SER A 315 -31.83 38.75 6.28
C SER A 315 -32.10 39.59 5.03
N TRP A 316 -31.38 39.33 3.93
CA TRP A 316 -31.49 40.07 2.65
C TRP A 316 -31.54 39.07 1.49
N GLU A 317 -32.76 38.77 1.01
CA GLU A 317 -32.99 37.81 -0.10
C GLU A 317 -32.22 38.22 -1.38
N GLY A 318 -31.53 37.28 -2.00
CA GLY A 318 -30.68 37.51 -3.17
C GLY A 318 -29.22 37.90 -2.85
N HIS A 319 -28.87 38.12 -1.61
CA HIS A 319 -27.54 38.48 -1.14
C HIS A 319 -26.97 37.50 -0.13
N CYS A 320 -27.54 36.30 -0.08
CA CYS A 320 -27.14 35.20 0.81
C CYS A 320 -25.85 34.52 0.34
N ALA A 321 -25.32 33.60 1.13
CA ALA A 321 -24.17 32.80 0.77
C ALA A 321 -24.36 32.13 -0.60
N GLY A 322 -23.38 32.29 -1.49
CA GLY A 322 -23.43 31.83 -2.88
C GLY A 322 -23.96 32.86 -3.88
N ALA A 323 -24.48 33.99 -3.43
CA ALA A 323 -24.90 35.09 -4.33
C ALA A 323 -23.69 35.82 -4.96
N SER A 324 -23.86 36.31 -6.16
CA SER A 324 -22.81 37.09 -6.82
C SER A 324 -22.71 38.51 -6.21
N CYS A 325 -21.49 38.94 -5.92
CA CYS A 325 -21.21 40.25 -5.33
C CYS A 325 -20.08 40.99 -6.03
N LYS A 326 -19.97 42.30 -5.77
CA LYS A 326 -18.86 43.17 -6.21
C LYS A 326 -18.09 43.74 -5.03
N SER A 327 -18.71 43.84 -3.87
CA SER A 327 -18.16 44.33 -2.61
C SER A 327 -18.83 43.60 -1.46
N ASP A 328 -18.29 43.72 -0.25
CA ASP A 328 -18.88 43.10 0.96
C ASP A 328 -20.28 43.67 1.27
N ASP A 329 -20.53 44.94 0.91
CA ASP A 329 -21.83 45.61 1.02
C ASP A 329 -22.93 44.95 0.16
N ASP A 330 -22.57 44.08 -0.78
CA ASP A 330 -23.51 43.32 -1.61
C ASP A 330 -23.90 41.99 -0.93
N CYS A 331 -23.40 41.69 0.26
CA CYS A 331 -23.64 40.43 0.95
C CYS A 331 -24.46 40.64 2.23
N SER A 332 -25.32 39.69 2.51
CA SER A 332 -26.19 39.71 3.69
C SER A 332 -25.48 39.21 4.93
N ASP A 333 -25.94 39.71 6.08
CA ASP A 333 -25.48 39.32 7.40
C ASP A 333 -23.93 39.51 7.54
N ASP A 334 -23.23 38.58 8.12
CA ASP A 334 -21.77 38.61 8.33
C ASP A 334 -20.98 37.97 7.18
N LEU A 335 -21.51 38.02 5.94
CA LEU A 335 -20.83 37.47 4.74
C LEU A 335 -19.95 38.54 4.08
N ALA A 336 -18.79 38.10 3.56
CA ALA A 336 -17.89 38.91 2.76
C ALA A 336 -17.93 38.49 1.27
N CYS A 337 -17.58 39.42 0.37
CA CYS A 337 -17.50 39.17 -1.07
C CYS A 337 -16.16 38.52 -1.43
N ILE A 338 -16.07 37.20 -1.35
CA ILE A 338 -14.86 36.45 -1.66
C ILE A 338 -14.93 35.88 -3.08
N SER A 339 -13.99 36.26 -3.94
CA SER A 339 -13.95 35.81 -5.35
C SER A 339 -15.25 36.09 -6.13
N LYS A 340 -15.92 37.22 -5.85
CA LYS A 340 -17.20 37.67 -6.44
C LYS A 340 -18.41 36.85 -6.03
N VAL A 341 -18.34 36.15 -4.92
CA VAL A 341 -19.42 35.37 -4.33
C VAL A 341 -19.49 35.66 -2.83
N CYS A 342 -20.69 35.86 -2.29
CA CYS A 342 -20.91 36.04 -0.85
C CYS A 342 -20.58 34.74 -0.08
N ALA A 343 -19.63 34.79 0.82
CA ALA A 343 -19.17 33.65 1.62
C ALA A 343 -18.80 34.09 3.05
N VAL A 344 -18.71 33.14 3.96
CA VAL A 344 -18.23 33.40 5.32
C VAL A 344 -16.74 33.80 5.25
N ASP A 345 -16.38 34.88 5.90
CA ASP A 345 -14.99 35.32 6.01
C ASP A 345 -14.22 34.35 6.92
N PRO A 346 -13.17 33.66 6.41
CA PRO A 346 -12.42 32.72 7.22
C PRO A 346 -11.57 33.38 8.32
N ASP A 347 -11.43 34.70 8.31
CA ASP A 347 -10.62 35.47 9.26
C ASP A 347 -11.47 36.21 10.32
N ASN A 348 -12.78 36.01 10.35
CA ASN A 348 -13.68 36.68 11.32
C ASN A 348 -14.33 35.67 12.30
#